data_4be127f17ba33839b21dcf4aeb5a66e9
#
_entry.id   4be127f17ba33839b21dcf4aeb5a66e9
#
_cell.length_a   1.000
_cell.length_b   1.000
_cell.length_c   1.000
_cell.angle_alpha   90.00
_cell.angle_beta   90.00
_cell.angle_gamma   90.00
#
_symmetry.space_group_name_H-M   'P 1'
#
loop_
_entity.id
_entity.type
_entity.pdbx_description
1 polymer ?
#
loop_
_entity_poly.entity_id
_entity_poly.type
_entity_poly.pdbx_seq_one_letter_code
_entity_poly.pdbx_strand_id
1 'polypeptide(L)'
;SISELQIIILSFLFELHKYATGFLEDNKSKFIPNDEDLNPNTKFINNRVFSILLKDQILLKKTSKASVIWRKGDLDIIRKVFVQIIKSNHYNDYLDSEKDCLTEDKKFIQLLLNEFILDNDIFHHILQENSIFWLDDLPFIALFLKSQINNLTEEKKSSIIVDVFKNNDDKKFAVDLFRKTINNAPEFNTLIEDKVKNWEMERIANMDLILIKMAL
;
A
#
# COMPACT_ATOMS: atom_id res chain seq x y z
N SER A 1 1.55 -11.49 -2.06
CA SER A 1 2.90 -10.97 -2.33
C SER A 1 2.95 -9.47 -2.08
N ILE A 2 4.12 -8.94 -1.81
CA ILE A 2 4.38 -7.50 -1.61
C ILE A 2 3.79 -6.66 -2.77
N SER A 3 3.97 -7.11 -4.01
CA SER A 3 3.40 -6.43 -5.19
C SER A 3 1.86 -6.45 -5.21
N GLU A 4 1.22 -7.49 -4.73
CA GLU A 4 -0.24 -7.53 -4.61
C GLU A 4 -0.75 -6.57 -3.56
N LEU A 5 -0.12 -6.54 -2.38
CA LEU A 5 -0.48 -5.62 -1.31
C LEU A 5 -0.32 -4.16 -1.75
N GLN A 6 0.76 -3.82 -2.48
CA GLN A 6 0.93 -2.51 -3.09
C GLN A 6 -0.25 -2.13 -4.00
N ILE A 7 -0.65 -3.06 -4.89
CA ILE A 7 -1.77 -2.84 -5.83
C ILE A 7 -3.09 -2.67 -5.07
N ILE A 8 -3.30 -3.44 -4.01
CA ILE A 8 -4.50 -3.37 -3.17
C ILE A 8 -4.61 -2.01 -2.48
N ILE A 9 -3.53 -1.52 -1.86
CA ILE A 9 -3.52 -0.20 -1.21
C ILE A 9 -3.77 0.92 -2.23
N LEU A 10 -3.13 0.85 -3.40
CA LEU A 10 -3.36 1.84 -4.45
C LEU A 10 -4.79 1.76 -5.03
N SER A 11 -5.37 0.56 -5.12
CA SER A 11 -6.77 0.41 -5.53
C SER A 11 -7.75 1.01 -4.53
N PHE A 12 -7.44 0.92 -3.22
CA PHE A 12 -8.22 1.58 -2.18
C PHE A 12 -8.21 3.11 -2.34
N LEU A 13 -7.04 3.71 -2.61
CA LEU A 13 -6.93 5.15 -2.88
C LEU A 13 -7.79 5.57 -4.07
N PHE A 14 -7.87 4.76 -5.12
CA PHE A 14 -8.75 5.06 -6.26
C PHE A 14 -10.24 4.97 -5.92
N GLU A 15 -10.65 3.94 -5.19
CA GLU A 15 -12.03 3.82 -4.75
C GLU A 15 -12.42 4.95 -3.77
N LEU A 16 -11.48 5.38 -2.91
CA LEU A 16 -11.66 6.53 -2.03
C LEU A 16 -11.83 7.83 -2.83
N HIS A 17 -10.98 8.07 -3.82
CA HIS A 17 -11.10 9.24 -4.72
C HIS A 17 -12.43 9.24 -5.47
N LYS A 18 -12.82 8.08 -6.02
CA LYS A 18 -14.10 7.90 -6.72
C LYS A 18 -15.28 8.16 -5.80
N TYR A 19 -15.24 7.64 -4.57
CA TYR A 19 -16.28 7.87 -3.57
C TYR A 19 -16.39 9.35 -3.21
N ALA A 20 -15.26 10.02 -2.96
CA ALA A 20 -15.23 11.45 -2.66
C ALA A 20 -15.83 12.29 -3.80
N THR A 21 -15.50 11.96 -5.06
CA THR A 21 -16.07 12.63 -6.23
C THR A 21 -17.59 12.47 -6.28
N GLY A 22 -18.08 11.23 -6.14
CA GLY A 22 -19.52 10.95 -6.12
C GLY A 22 -20.21 11.62 -4.94
N PHE A 23 -19.61 11.66 -3.76
CA PHE A 23 -20.14 12.33 -2.58
C PHE A 23 -20.38 13.83 -2.82
N LEU A 24 -19.45 14.51 -3.49
CA LEU A 24 -19.62 15.93 -3.84
C LEU A 24 -20.73 16.15 -4.89
N GLU A 25 -20.84 15.24 -5.87
CA GLU A 25 -21.90 15.28 -6.89
C GLU A 25 -23.30 15.02 -6.27
N ASP A 26 -23.39 14.04 -5.38
CA ASP A 26 -24.63 13.71 -4.66
C ASP A 26 -25.07 14.88 -3.78
N ASN A 27 -24.13 15.56 -3.11
CA ASN A 27 -24.44 16.73 -2.29
C ASN A 27 -25.00 17.89 -3.12
N LYS A 28 -24.47 18.15 -4.32
CA LYS A 28 -25.01 19.15 -5.24
C LYS A 28 -26.44 18.83 -5.69
N SER A 29 -26.76 17.54 -5.75
CA SER A 29 -28.05 17.03 -6.25
C SER A 29 -29.11 16.87 -5.16
N LYS A 30 -28.83 17.30 -3.92
CA LYS A 30 -29.81 17.29 -2.82
C LYS A 30 -31.03 18.13 -3.16
N PHE A 31 -32.19 17.76 -2.62
CA PHE A 31 -33.44 18.51 -2.81
C PHE A 31 -33.34 19.96 -2.31
N ILE A 32 -32.58 20.19 -1.23
CA ILE A 32 -32.27 21.52 -0.67
C ILE A 32 -30.77 21.58 -0.41
N PRO A 33 -29.95 21.93 -1.41
CA PRO A 33 -28.51 22.10 -1.23
C PRO A 33 -28.23 23.42 -0.50
N ASN A 34 -27.22 23.41 0.37
CA ASN A 34 -26.66 24.63 0.95
C ASN A 34 -25.55 25.23 0.05
N ASP A 35 -24.99 26.37 0.44
CA ASP A 35 -23.94 27.03 -0.34
C ASP A 35 -22.67 26.17 -0.45
N GLU A 36 -22.33 25.41 0.59
CA GLU A 36 -21.19 24.48 0.59
C GLU A 36 -21.45 23.27 -0.31
N ASP A 37 -22.71 22.79 -0.40
CA ASP A 37 -23.09 21.71 -1.31
C ASP A 37 -23.00 22.16 -2.78
N LEU A 38 -23.34 23.41 -3.07
CA LEU A 38 -23.29 23.98 -4.44
C LEU A 38 -21.87 24.34 -4.88
N ASN A 39 -21.05 24.84 -3.94
CA ASN A 39 -19.67 25.30 -4.18
C ASN A 39 -18.69 24.57 -3.26
N PRO A 40 -18.58 23.23 -3.34
CA PRO A 40 -17.70 22.47 -2.45
C PRO A 40 -16.24 22.75 -2.72
N ASN A 41 -15.42 22.70 -1.67
CA ASN A 41 -13.98 22.69 -1.87
C ASN A 41 -13.54 21.41 -2.58
N THR A 42 -12.98 21.54 -3.76
CA THR A 42 -12.59 20.41 -4.63
C THR A 42 -11.11 20.06 -4.54
N LYS A 43 -10.34 20.69 -3.63
CA LYS A 43 -8.89 20.52 -3.52
C LYS A 43 -8.50 19.05 -3.35
N PHE A 44 -9.25 18.29 -2.54
CA PHE A 44 -8.99 16.86 -2.32
C PHE A 44 -9.15 16.03 -3.60
N ILE A 45 -10.27 16.16 -4.30
CA ILE A 45 -10.51 15.38 -5.53
C ILE A 45 -9.61 15.84 -6.69
N ASN A 46 -9.15 17.09 -6.66
CA ASN A 46 -8.22 17.65 -7.65
C ASN A 46 -6.73 17.50 -7.23
N ASN A 47 -6.45 16.79 -6.14
CA ASN A 47 -5.07 16.53 -5.71
C ASN A 47 -4.26 15.91 -6.87
N ARG A 48 -3.11 16.50 -7.16
CA ARG A 48 -2.26 16.15 -8.32
C ARG A 48 -1.74 14.72 -8.27
N VAL A 49 -1.58 14.16 -7.06
CA VAL A 49 -1.17 12.74 -6.92
C VAL A 49 -2.21 11.83 -7.55
N PHE A 50 -3.52 12.03 -7.30
CA PHE A 50 -4.55 11.25 -7.98
C PHE A 50 -4.50 11.45 -9.49
N SER A 51 -4.32 12.69 -9.96
CA SER A 51 -4.21 12.99 -11.39
C SER A 51 -3.03 12.30 -12.06
N ILE A 52 -1.89 12.17 -11.37
CA ILE A 52 -0.72 11.43 -11.86
C ILE A 52 -0.99 9.93 -11.87
N LEU A 53 -1.54 9.39 -10.78
CA LEU A 53 -1.84 7.97 -10.66
C LEU A 53 -2.90 7.50 -11.68
N LEU A 54 -3.92 8.33 -11.95
CA LEU A 54 -4.97 8.04 -12.94
C LEU A 54 -4.47 8.08 -14.39
N LYS A 55 -3.30 8.65 -14.66
CA LYS A 55 -2.65 8.58 -15.99
C LYS A 55 -1.80 7.30 -16.17
N ASP A 56 -1.50 6.57 -15.10
CA ASP A 56 -0.71 5.35 -15.15
C ASP A 56 -1.55 4.15 -15.62
N GLN A 57 -1.48 3.84 -16.91
CA GLN A 57 -2.27 2.77 -17.54
C GLN A 57 -1.94 1.37 -16.98
N ILE A 58 -0.70 1.14 -16.57
CA ILE A 58 -0.26 -0.13 -15.97
C ILE A 58 -0.92 -0.29 -14.60
N LEU A 59 -0.89 0.78 -13.80
CA LEU A 59 -1.53 0.82 -12.49
C LEU A 59 -3.05 0.61 -12.63
N LEU A 60 -3.72 1.36 -13.50
CA LEU A 60 -5.16 1.25 -13.72
C LEU A 60 -5.59 -0.17 -14.10
N LYS A 61 -4.86 -0.83 -15.00
CA LYS A 61 -5.14 -2.21 -15.40
C LYS A 61 -5.00 -3.20 -14.24
N LYS A 62 -4.03 -3.00 -13.37
CA LYS A 62 -3.79 -3.89 -12.21
C LYS A 62 -4.79 -3.62 -11.09
N THR A 63 -5.06 -2.36 -10.78
CA THR A 63 -5.98 -1.97 -9.71
C THR A 63 -7.44 -2.28 -10.03
N SER A 64 -7.85 -2.26 -11.30
CA SER A 64 -9.22 -2.65 -11.70
C SER A 64 -9.59 -4.08 -11.30
N LYS A 65 -8.61 -4.98 -11.28
CA LYS A 65 -8.79 -6.37 -10.80
C LYS A 65 -8.77 -6.45 -9.27
N ALA A 66 -7.93 -5.68 -8.62
CA ALA A 66 -7.77 -5.67 -7.17
C ALA A 66 -8.94 -4.97 -6.45
N SER A 67 -9.57 -3.98 -7.09
CA SER A 67 -10.71 -3.24 -6.52
C SER A 67 -11.92 -4.11 -6.17
N VAL A 68 -11.98 -5.34 -6.71
CA VAL A 68 -13.00 -6.33 -6.36
C VAL A 68 -13.01 -6.65 -4.86
N ILE A 69 -11.87 -6.56 -4.18
CA ILE A 69 -11.77 -6.78 -2.73
C ILE A 69 -12.61 -5.76 -1.97
N TRP A 70 -12.60 -4.50 -2.42
CA TRP A 70 -13.34 -3.40 -1.77
C TRP A 70 -14.84 -3.38 -2.09
N ARG A 71 -15.27 -4.14 -3.11
CA ARG A 71 -16.67 -4.20 -3.58
C ARG A 71 -17.45 -5.39 -3.03
N LYS A 72 -16.77 -6.43 -2.56
CA LYS A 72 -17.40 -7.73 -2.19
C LYS A 72 -18.15 -7.73 -0.86
N GLY A 73 -18.29 -6.65 -0.21
CA GLY A 73 -19.05 -6.68 1.03
C GLY A 73 -19.45 -5.30 1.50
N ASP A 74 -18.61 -4.32 1.28
CA ASP A 74 -18.92 -3.07 1.93
C ASP A 74 -18.28 -1.88 1.21
N LEU A 75 -19.05 -1.25 0.35
CA LEU A 75 -18.94 0.21 0.12
C LEU A 75 -18.88 0.97 1.45
N ASP A 76 -19.25 0.32 2.56
CA ASP A 76 -19.26 0.87 3.89
C ASP A 76 -17.85 1.15 4.44
N ILE A 77 -16.82 0.37 4.05
CA ILE A 77 -15.47 0.68 4.53
C ILE A 77 -14.93 1.96 3.91
N ILE A 78 -15.11 2.15 2.60
CA ILE A 78 -14.65 3.36 1.91
C ILE A 78 -15.37 4.57 2.48
N ARG A 79 -16.67 4.44 2.71
CA ARG A 79 -17.48 5.46 3.38
C ARG A 79 -16.99 5.74 4.80
N LYS A 80 -16.75 4.70 5.61
CA LYS A 80 -16.28 4.86 7.00
C LYS A 80 -14.94 5.58 7.05
N VAL A 81 -13.98 5.16 6.23
CA VAL A 81 -12.67 5.81 6.14
C VAL A 81 -12.81 7.24 5.62
N PHE A 82 -13.61 7.47 4.60
CA PHE A 82 -13.85 8.82 4.08
C PHE A 82 -14.45 9.74 5.13
N VAL A 83 -15.44 9.28 5.92
CA VAL A 83 -16.01 10.04 7.03
C VAL A 83 -14.98 10.36 8.11
N GLN A 84 -14.06 9.47 8.40
CA GLN A 84 -12.95 9.73 9.33
C GLN A 84 -12.03 10.82 8.76
N ILE A 85 -11.69 10.74 7.46
CA ILE A 85 -10.84 11.73 6.78
C ILE A 85 -11.44 13.12 6.85
N ILE A 86 -12.70 13.30 6.43
CA ILE A 86 -13.34 14.62 6.38
C ILE A 86 -13.58 15.25 7.77
N LYS A 87 -13.59 14.44 8.83
CA LYS A 87 -13.69 14.90 10.22
C LYS A 87 -12.32 15.20 10.84
N SER A 88 -11.23 14.87 10.19
CA SER A 88 -9.89 15.09 10.71
C SER A 88 -9.45 16.54 10.57
N ASN A 89 -8.69 17.03 11.56
CA ASN A 89 -8.08 18.37 11.44
C ASN A 89 -7.15 18.46 10.23
N HIS A 90 -6.44 17.37 9.93
CA HIS A 90 -5.53 17.31 8.79
C HIS A 90 -6.21 17.53 7.44
N TYR A 91 -7.45 17.07 7.29
CA TYR A 91 -8.24 17.33 6.09
C TYR A 91 -8.61 18.80 5.97
N ASN A 92 -9.08 19.42 7.05
CA ASN A 92 -9.44 20.83 7.10
C ASN A 92 -8.20 21.70 6.85
N ASP A 93 -7.08 21.42 7.54
CA ASP A 93 -5.81 22.14 7.35
C ASP A 93 -5.32 22.04 5.89
N TYR A 94 -5.50 20.89 5.24
CA TYR A 94 -5.16 20.71 3.83
C TYR A 94 -6.08 21.52 2.92
N LEU A 95 -7.39 21.53 3.16
CA LEU A 95 -8.34 22.30 2.36
C LEU A 95 -8.12 23.81 2.49
N ASP A 96 -7.83 24.28 3.72
CA ASP A 96 -7.66 25.70 4.03
C ASP A 96 -6.25 26.24 3.68
N SER A 97 -5.31 25.33 3.41
CA SER A 97 -3.95 25.73 3.03
C SER A 97 -3.95 26.49 1.72
N GLU A 98 -3.34 27.69 1.73
CA GLU A 98 -3.11 28.50 0.52
C GLU A 98 -2.09 27.86 -0.44
N LYS A 99 -1.36 26.84 0.02
CA LYS A 99 -0.38 26.14 -0.80
C LYS A 99 -1.10 25.20 -1.78
N ASP A 100 -1.03 25.54 -3.04
CA ASP A 100 -1.54 24.74 -4.14
C ASP A 100 -0.39 24.21 -5.00
N CYS A 101 0.28 23.16 -4.52
CA CYS A 101 1.43 22.56 -5.18
C CYS A 101 1.53 21.06 -4.94
N LEU A 102 2.22 20.37 -5.87
CA LEU A 102 2.41 18.91 -5.82
C LEU A 102 3.06 18.45 -4.49
N THR A 103 3.93 19.25 -3.89
CA THR A 103 4.59 18.89 -2.62
C THR A 103 3.58 18.81 -1.47
N GLU A 104 2.63 19.73 -1.42
CA GLU A 104 1.55 19.72 -0.42
C GLU A 104 0.61 18.54 -0.64
N ASP A 105 0.24 18.31 -1.89
CA ASP A 105 -0.60 17.20 -2.32
C ASP A 105 0.01 15.84 -1.91
N LYS A 106 1.32 15.67 -2.12
CA LYS A 106 2.06 14.46 -1.70
C LYS A 106 2.04 14.26 -0.20
N LYS A 107 2.30 15.32 0.58
CA LYS A 107 2.28 15.26 2.04
C LYS A 107 0.92 14.79 2.54
N PHE A 108 -0.15 15.35 1.99
CA PHE A 108 -1.49 14.95 2.38
C PHE A 108 -1.80 13.48 2.04
N ILE A 109 -1.46 13.00 0.85
CA ILE A 109 -1.65 11.58 0.50
C ILE A 109 -0.81 10.65 1.37
N GLN A 110 0.41 11.05 1.74
CA GLN A 110 1.24 10.26 2.66
C GLN A 110 0.65 10.21 4.08
N LEU A 111 0.06 11.29 4.53
CA LEU A 111 -0.66 11.35 5.80
C LEU A 111 -1.87 10.42 5.76
N LEU A 112 -2.66 10.45 4.67
CA LEU A 112 -3.77 9.52 4.48
C LEU A 112 -3.33 8.06 4.56
N LEU A 113 -2.23 7.72 3.91
CA LEU A 113 -1.67 6.36 3.96
C LEU A 113 -1.30 5.95 5.38
N ASN A 114 -0.68 6.82 6.15
CA ASN A 114 -0.25 6.50 7.51
C ASN A 114 -1.44 6.38 8.48
N GLU A 115 -2.29 7.39 8.55
CA GLU A 115 -3.31 7.48 9.60
C GLU A 115 -4.57 6.66 9.30
N PHE A 116 -4.98 6.59 8.03
CA PHE A 116 -6.26 6.01 7.67
C PHE A 116 -6.16 4.63 7.00
N ILE A 117 -4.96 4.19 6.68
CA ILE A 117 -4.72 2.86 6.10
C ILE A 117 -3.87 2.02 7.06
N LEU A 118 -2.73 2.54 7.54
CA LEU A 118 -1.83 1.76 8.38
C LEU A 118 -2.34 1.57 9.81
N ASP A 119 -3.00 2.59 10.38
CA ASP A 119 -3.49 2.56 11.75
C ASP A 119 -5.00 2.24 11.82
N ASN A 120 -5.61 1.73 10.73
CA ASN A 120 -7.05 1.49 10.65
C ASN A 120 -7.38 0.01 10.85
N ASP A 121 -8.00 -0.32 11.99
CA ASP A 121 -8.40 -1.69 12.35
C ASP A 121 -9.33 -2.35 11.31
N ILE A 122 -10.24 -1.57 10.70
CA ILE A 122 -11.17 -2.11 9.70
C ILE A 122 -10.40 -2.50 8.44
N PHE A 123 -9.42 -1.68 8.05
CA PHE A 123 -8.56 -1.97 6.90
C PHE A 123 -7.70 -3.21 7.18
N HIS A 124 -7.13 -3.33 8.38
CA HIS A 124 -6.37 -4.50 8.82
C HIS A 124 -7.20 -5.78 8.75
N HIS A 125 -8.45 -5.74 9.23
CA HIS A 125 -9.35 -6.90 9.20
C HIS A 125 -9.56 -7.42 7.77
N ILE A 126 -9.81 -6.51 6.81
CA ILE A 126 -10.00 -6.89 5.41
C ILE A 126 -8.71 -7.47 4.80
N LEU A 127 -7.56 -6.90 5.14
CA LEU A 127 -6.29 -7.46 4.69
C LEU A 127 -6.07 -8.88 5.24
N GLN A 128 -6.37 -9.12 6.52
CA GLN A 128 -6.26 -10.44 7.15
C GLN A 128 -7.18 -11.48 6.54
N GLU A 129 -8.43 -11.11 6.21
CA GLU A 129 -9.37 -12.01 5.54
C GLU A 129 -8.86 -12.47 4.16
N ASN A 130 -8.07 -11.66 3.49
CA ASN A 130 -7.49 -11.99 2.20
C ASN A 130 -6.14 -12.70 2.31
N SER A 131 -5.30 -12.33 3.28
CA SER A 131 -4.02 -12.99 3.57
C SER A 131 -3.51 -12.61 4.95
N ILE A 132 -3.26 -13.60 5.80
CA ILE A 132 -2.69 -13.41 7.15
C ILE A 132 -1.29 -12.77 7.11
N PHE A 133 -0.54 -12.92 6.01
CA PHE A 133 0.82 -12.40 5.85
C PHE A 133 0.86 -10.91 5.48
N TRP A 134 -0.25 -10.32 5.05
CA TRP A 134 -0.25 -8.95 4.57
C TRP A 134 -0.05 -7.90 5.68
N LEU A 135 -0.47 -8.23 6.91
CA LEU A 135 -0.23 -7.34 8.04
C LEU A 135 1.26 -7.22 8.37
N ASP A 136 2.02 -8.31 8.27
CA ASP A 136 3.47 -8.31 8.49
C ASP A 136 4.19 -7.47 7.41
N ASP A 137 3.70 -7.53 6.17
CA ASP A 137 4.27 -6.80 5.04
C ASP A 137 3.84 -5.31 5.00
N LEU A 138 2.74 -4.95 5.69
CA LEU A 138 2.10 -3.64 5.58
C LEU A 138 3.04 -2.47 5.94
N PRO A 139 3.83 -2.50 7.04
CA PRO A 139 4.74 -1.40 7.37
C PRO A 139 5.81 -1.18 6.28
N PHE A 140 6.33 -2.26 5.70
CA PHE A 140 7.29 -2.17 4.61
C PHE A 140 6.68 -1.52 3.36
N ILE A 141 5.50 -1.97 2.96
CA ILE A 141 4.79 -1.43 1.79
C ILE A 141 4.43 0.04 1.97
N ALA A 142 4.06 0.44 3.17
CA ALA A 142 3.76 1.83 3.46
C ALA A 142 4.97 2.75 3.28
N LEU A 143 6.12 2.37 3.82
CA LEU A 143 7.38 3.10 3.62
C LEU A 143 7.76 3.13 2.14
N PHE A 144 7.58 2.02 1.44
CA PHE A 144 7.85 1.91 0.02
C PHE A 144 6.93 2.84 -0.81
N LEU A 145 5.62 2.82 -0.57
CA LEU A 145 4.66 3.71 -1.22
C LEU A 145 4.94 5.18 -0.92
N LYS A 146 5.28 5.52 0.33
CA LYS A 146 5.69 6.87 0.72
C LYS A 146 6.87 7.36 -0.10
N SER A 147 7.90 6.51 -0.26
CA SER A 147 9.06 6.81 -1.12
C SER A 147 8.65 7.00 -2.59
N GLN A 148 7.78 6.13 -3.11
CA GLN A 148 7.30 6.24 -4.49
C GLN A 148 6.50 7.53 -4.73
N ILE A 149 5.63 7.91 -3.80
CA ILE A 149 4.86 9.16 -3.87
C ILE A 149 5.79 10.37 -3.81
N ASN A 150 6.82 10.35 -2.97
CA ASN A 150 7.83 11.43 -2.94
C ASN A 150 8.51 11.64 -4.28
N ASN A 151 8.76 10.56 -5.03
CA ASN A 151 9.43 10.59 -6.32
C ASN A 151 8.49 10.86 -7.51
N LEU A 152 7.19 11.08 -7.28
CA LEU A 152 6.27 11.48 -8.35
C LEU A 152 6.63 12.86 -8.86
N THR A 153 6.54 13.04 -10.16
CA THR A 153 6.63 14.33 -10.86
C THR A 153 5.48 14.41 -11.86
N GLU A 154 5.05 15.61 -12.22
CA GLU A 154 3.96 15.80 -13.20
C GLU A 154 4.33 15.23 -14.58
N GLU A 155 5.61 15.17 -14.89
CA GLU A 155 6.14 14.66 -16.16
C GLU A 155 6.46 13.16 -16.13
N LYS A 156 6.23 12.47 -15.00
CA LYS A 156 6.62 11.07 -14.85
C LYS A 156 5.86 10.19 -15.85
N LYS A 157 6.61 9.56 -16.76
CA LYS A 157 6.08 8.62 -17.76
C LYS A 157 6.12 7.16 -17.32
N SER A 158 6.86 6.83 -16.27
CA SER A 158 6.99 5.46 -15.77
C SER A 158 5.92 5.16 -14.72
N SER A 159 5.44 3.91 -14.68
CA SER A 159 4.48 3.47 -13.66
C SER A 159 5.03 3.65 -12.24
N ILE A 160 4.12 3.92 -11.28
CA ILE A 160 4.44 3.89 -9.86
C ILE A 160 4.68 2.45 -9.37
N ILE A 161 4.14 1.46 -10.08
CA ILE A 161 4.38 0.06 -9.77
C ILE A 161 5.81 -0.29 -10.19
N VAL A 162 6.65 -0.46 -9.20
CA VAL A 162 8.04 -0.89 -9.38
C VAL A 162 8.15 -2.32 -8.88
N ASP A 163 8.94 -3.15 -9.57
CA ASP A 163 9.29 -4.48 -9.06
C ASP A 163 10.06 -4.32 -7.75
N VAL A 164 9.84 -5.22 -6.81
CA VAL A 164 10.55 -5.25 -5.52
C VAL A 164 12.05 -5.44 -5.74
N PHE A 165 12.41 -6.11 -6.82
CA PHE A 165 13.80 -6.33 -7.19
C PHE A 165 14.34 -5.19 -8.05
N LYS A 166 15.56 -4.77 -7.75
CA LYS A 166 16.25 -3.70 -8.48
C LYS A 166 16.44 -4.03 -9.97
N ASN A 167 16.69 -5.30 -10.26
CA ASN A 167 16.90 -5.82 -11.60
C ASN A 167 16.56 -7.33 -11.67
N ASN A 168 16.62 -7.90 -12.87
CA ASN A 168 16.34 -9.32 -13.09
C ASN A 168 17.40 -10.24 -12.48
N ASP A 169 18.63 -9.80 -12.31
CA ASP A 169 19.71 -10.60 -11.73
C ASP A 169 19.50 -10.76 -10.23
N ASP A 170 19.10 -9.69 -9.52
CA ASP A 170 18.71 -9.76 -8.11
C ASP A 170 17.52 -10.70 -7.90
N LYS A 171 16.53 -10.63 -8.80
CA LYS A 171 15.38 -11.53 -8.77
C LYS A 171 15.78 -12.99 -8.95
N LYS A 172 16.63 -13.24 -9.93
CA LYS A 172 17.16 -14.58 -10.21
C LYS A 172 17.97 -15.08 -9.03
N PHE A 173 18.87 -14.26 -8.48
CA PHE A 173 19.65 -14.60 -7.31
C PHE A 173 18.76 -14.99 -6.13
N ALA A 174 17.75 -14.19 -5.80
CA ALA A 174 16.84 -14.49 -4.68
C ALA A 174 16.08 -15.81 -4.88
N VAL A 175 15.59 -16.08 -6.12
CA VAL A 175 14.89 -17.33 -6.44
C VAL A 175 15.84 -18.52 -6.39
N ASP A 176 17.06 -18.38 -6.91
CA ASP A 176 18.04 -19.46 -6.92
C ASP A 176 18.54 -19.76 -5.49
N LEU A 177 18.79 -18.73 -4.69
CA LEU A 177 19.14 -18.87 -3.27
C LEU A 177 18.06 -19.65 -2.51
N PHE A 178 16.80 -19.22 -2.64
CA PHE A 178 15.66 -19.90 -2.00
C PHE A 178 15.57 -21.37 -2.40
N ARG A 179 15.64 -21.66 -3.70
CA ARG A 179 15.58 -23.04 -4.22
C ARG A 179 16.75 -23.90 -3.72
N LYS A 180 17.97 -23.37 -3.77
CA LYS A 180 19.15 -24.09 -3.30
C LYS A 180 19.09 -24.38 -1.82
N THR A 181 18.68 -23.40 -1.01
CA THR A 181 18.53 -23.57 0.44
C THR A 181 17.53 -24.67 0.78
N ILE A 182 16.38 -24.73 0.09
CA ILE A 182 15.36 -25.77 0.34
C ILE A 182 15.84 -27.13 -0.17
N ASN A 183 16.35 -27.21 -1.39
CA ASN A 183 16.72 -28.49 -1.99
C ASN A 183 17.88 -29.16 -1.27
N ASN A 184 18.83 -28.37 -0.74
CA ASN A 184 20.00 -28.89 -0.02
C ASN A 184 19.80 -28.87 1.51
N ALA A 185 18.62 -28.52 2.01
CA ALA A 185 18.35 -28.45 3.45
C ALA A 185 18.76 -29.71 4.25
N PRO A 186 18.54 -30.96 3.76
CA PRO A 186 19.01 -32.18 4.45
C PRO A 186 20.52 -32.24 4.57
N GLU A 187 21.24 -31.93 3.50
CA GLU A 187 22.71 -31.91 3.48
C GLU A 187 23.26 -30.83 4.42
N PHE A 188 22.68 -29.63 4.36
CA PHE A 188 23.06 -28.53 5.26
C PHE A 188 22.78 -28.84 6.73
N ASN A 189 21.69 -29.56 7.05
CA ASN A 189 21.46 -30.03 8.42
C ASN A 189 22.62 -30.91 8.92
N THR A 190 23.03 -31.89 8.12
CA THR A 190 24.14 -32.77 8.48
C THR A 190 25.45 -32.01 8.68
N LEU A 191 25.74 -31.02 7.81
CA LEU A 191 26.92 -30.17 7.93
C LEU A 191 26.90 -29.32 9.20
N ILE A 192 25.72 -28.77 9.55
CA ILE A 192 25.57 -27.98 10.76
C ILE A 192 25.73 -28.85 11.99
N GLU A 193 25.08 -30.03 12.05
CA GLU A 193 25.21 -31.00 13.15
C GLU A 193 26.65 -31.40 13.38
N ASP A 194 27.41 -31.66 12.33
CA ASP A 194 28.83 -31.99 12.40
C ASP A 194 29.70 -30.87 12.99
N LYS A 195 29.33 -29.61 12.79
CA LYS A 195 30.09 -28.45 13.26
C LYS A 195 29.68 -27.99 14.66
N VAL A 196 28.44 -28.21 15.04
CA VAL A 196 27.87 -27.79 16.33
C VAL A 196 28.05 -28.88 17.38
N LYS A 197 29.29 -29.30 17.61
CA LYS A 197 29.63 -30.43 18.51
C LYS A 197 29.26 -30.22 20.00
N ASN A 198 29.02 -28.98 20.43
CA ASN A 198 28.74 -28.63 21.82
C ASN A 198 27.35 -28.05 22.06
N TRP A 199 26.50 -27.97 21.04
CA TRP A 199 25.17 -27.40 21.14
C TRP A 199 24.15 -28.34 20.50
N GLU A 200 23.05 -28.55 21.17
CA GLU A 200 21.92 -29.25 20.60
C GLU A 200 21.27 -28.37 19.51
N MET A 201 21.01 -28.90 18.34
CA MET A 201 20.38 -28.20 17.22
C MET A 201 19.09 -27.48 17.63
N GLU A 202 18.36 -28.05 18.59
CA GLU A 202 17.10 -27.51 19.12
C GLU A 202 17.28 -26.18 19.88
N ARG A 203 18.52 -25.83 20.25
CA ARG A 203 18.85 -24.56 20.91
C ARG A 203 19.16 -23.44 19.94
N ILE A 204 19.37 -23.75 18.67
CA ILE A 204 19.57 -22.74 17.63
C ILE A 204 18.20 -22.19 17.26
N ALA A 205 18.03 -20.86 17.33
CA ALA A 205 16.78 -20.24 16.89
C ALA A 205 16.50 -20.59 15.41
N ASN A 206 15.26 -20.91 15.09
CA ASN A 206 14.88 -21.31 13.73
C ASN A 206 15.33 -20.31 12.66
N MET A 207 15.32 -19.01 12.98
CA MET A 207 15.75 -17.96 12.05
C MET A 207 17.25 -18.03 11.80
N ASP A 208 18.05 -18.24 12.84
CA ASP A 208 19.51 -18.40 12.71
C ASP A 208 19.84 -19.63 11.88
N LEU A 209 19.13 -20.74 12.09
CA LEU A 209 19.30 -21.97 11.31
C LEU A 209 19.00 -21.73 9.81
N ILE A 210 17.96 -20.98 9.50
CA ILE A 210 17.63 -20.59 8.12
C ILE A 210 18.75 -19.74 7.53
N LEU A 211 19.22 -18.72 8.25
CA LEU A 211 20.29 -17.84 7.79
C LEU A 211 21.59 -18.60 7.54
N ILE A 212 21.95 -19.54 8.43
CA ILE A 212 23.13 -20.39 8.24
C ILE A 212 22.98 -21.24 6.97
N LYS A 213 21.79 -21.86 6.75
CA LYS A 213 21.53 -22.65 5.53
C LYS A 213 21.55 -21.79 4.26
N MET A 214 21.14 -20.54 4.33
CA MET A 214 21.22 -19.61 3.20
C MET A 214 22.66 -19.18 2.89
N ALA A 215 23.56 -19.25 3.88
CA ALA A 215 24.97 -18.88 3.73
C ALA A 215 25.85 -20.04 3.25
N LEU A 216 25.40 -21.28 3.40
CA LEU A 216 26.06 -22.51 2.90
C LEU A 216 25.73 -22.74 1.44
#